data_8d4e0347e2d02e0f9cba918fd7d836f2
#
_entry.id   8d4e0347e2d02e0f9cba918fd7d836f2
#
_cell.length_a   1.000
_cell.length_b   1.000
_cell.length_c   1.000
_cell.angle_alpha   90.00
_cell.angle_beta   90.00
_cell.angle_gamma   90.00
#
_symmetry.space_group_name_H-M   'P 1'
#
loop_
_entity.id
_entity.type
_entity.pdbx_description
1 polymer ?
#
loop_
_entity_poly.entity_id
_entity_poly.type
_entity_poly.pdbx_seq_one_letter_code
_entity_poly.pdbx_strand_id
1 'polypeptide(L)'
;MNRRASSLIAVRDGADEQANRYLTYYDQQWECWFLPNHSSSGSYEEDKTKLIGYMTSEFKIPSDVFDVKFVGTSTNTKWSTEHQEERTCDYRLYLASVTHLPESWRTDGEFQVGSKRCRWMTVDDMIANPKINDINHDVIHMLKDSI
;
A
#
# COMPACT_ATOMS: atom_id res chain seq x y z
N MET A 1 4.43 23.49 11.31
CA MET A 1 4.72 22.04 11.11
C MET A 1 3.70 21.46 10.15
N ASN A 2 4.18 20.86 9.07
CA ASN A 2 3.28 20.21 8.10
C ASN A 2 3.05 18.77 8.50
N ARG A 3 1.79 18.44 8.69
CA ARG A 3 1.36 17.09 9.03
C ARG A 3 0.54 16.50 7.89
N ARG A 4 0.91 15.30 7.46
CA ARG A 4 0.23 14.58 6.41
C ARG A 4 -0.29 13.26 6.97
N ALA A 5 -1.48 12.87 6.53
CA ALA A 5 -2.02 11.57 6.86
C ALA A 5 -2.29 10.80 5.58
N SER A 6 -1.86 9.55 5.54
CA SER A 6 -2.05 8.66 4.39
C SER A 6 -2.55 7.32 4.85
N SER A 7 -3.49 6.78 4.09
CA SER A 7 -3.99 5.42 4.28
C SER A 7 -3.35 4.52 3.23
N LEU A 8 -2.83 3.38 3.67
CA LEU A 8 -2.21 2.39 2.80
C LEU A 8 -2.98 1.08 2.91
N ILE A 9 -3.04 0.36 1.80
CA ILE A 9 -3.72 -0.93 1.77
C ILE A 9 -2.76 -2.02 1.29
N ALA A 10 -2.59 -3.03 2.13
CA ALA A 10 -1.82 -4.22 1.78
C ALA A 10 -2.78 -5.28 1.26
N VAL A 11 -2.82 -5.46 -0.06
CA VAL A 11 -3.73 -6.38 -0.72
C VAL A 11 -3.04 -7.70 -0.97
N ARG A 12 -3.65 -8.78 -0.51
CA ARG A 12 -3.16 -10.13 -0.77
C ARG A 12 -4.19 -10.93 -1.57
N ASP A 13 -3.71 -11.96 -2.27
CA ASP A 13 -4.59 -12.89 -2.96
C ASP A 13 -5.23 -13.81 -1.92
N GLY A 14 -6.51 -13.60 -1.66
CA GLY A 14 -7.26 -14.38 -0.67
C GLY A 14 -7.54 -15.81 -1.09
N ALA A 15 -7.38 -16.15 -2.38
CA ALA A 15 -7.52 -17.50 -2.87
C ALA A 15 -6.26 -18.36 -2.62
N ASP A 16 -5.13 -17.73 -2.31
CA ASP A 16 -3.88 -18.41 -1.98
C ASP A 16 -3.45 -18.01 -0.57
N GLU A 17 -3.86 -18.79 0.42
CA GLU A 17 -3.57 -18.51 1.82
C GLU A 17 -2.09 -18.60 2.17
N GLN A 18 -1.31 -19.28 1.33
CA GLN A 18 0.13 -19.42 1.54
C GLN A 18 0.94 -18.31 0.90
N ALA A 19 0.30 -17.47 0.06
CA ALA A 19 0.99 -16.37 -0.58
C ALA A 19 1.15 -15.22 0.42
N ASN A 20 2.38 -14.99 0.85
CA ASN A 20 2.75 -13.86 1.71
C ASN A 20 3.19 -12.67 0.86
N ARG A 21 2.47 -12.45 -0.24
CA ARG A 21 2.78 -11.39 -1.20
C ARG A 21 1.68 -10.34 -1.20
N TYR A 22 2.10 -9.09 -1.34
CA TYR A 22 1.21 -7.94 -1.33
C TYR A 22 1.35 -7.17 -2.63
N LEU A 23 0.23 -6.58 -3.07
CA LEU A 23 0.18 -5.80 -4.29
C LEU A 23 0.97 -4.51 -4.12
N THR A 24 1.90 -4.24 -5.04
CA THR A 24 2.63 -2.97 -5.13
C THR A 24 2.50 -2.40 -6.54
N TYR A 25 2.67 -1.09 -6.65
CA TYR A 25 2.73 -0.42 -7.95
C TYR A 25 4.00 0.43 -8.02
N TYR A 26 4.50 0.65 -9.24
CA TYR A 26 5.68 1.47 -9.46
C TYR A 26 5.29 2.94 -9.63
N ASP A 27 5.84 3.79 -8.79
CA ASP A 27 5.66 5.24 -8.86
C ASP A 27 6.84 5.86 -9.60
N GLN A 28 6.58 6.46 -10.76
CA GLN A 28 7.63 7.04 -11.60
C GLN A 28 8.24 8.29 -10.99
N GLN A 29 7.49 9.05 -10.24
CA GLN A 29 7.98 10.27 -9.57
C GLN A 29 9.01 9.93 -8.50
N TRP A 30 8.75 8.89 -7.71
CA TRP A 30 9.64 8.45 -6.65
C TRP A 30 10.62 7.37 -7.11
N GLU A 31 10.39 6.81 -8.32
CA GLU A 31 11.17 5.68 -8.85
C GLU A 31 11.23 4.53 -7.86
N CYS A 32 10.08 4.18 -7.29
CA CYS A 32 9.98 3.21 -6.20
C CYS A 32 8.66 2.45 -6.26
N TRP A 33 8.64 1.25 -5.71
CA TRP A 33 7.44 0.44 -5.55
C TRP A 33 6.75 0.78 -4.22
N PHE A 34 5.46 1.01 -4.26
CA PHE A 34 4.66 1.36 -3.08
C PHE A 34 3.44 0.46 -2.94
N LEU A 35 2.96 0.31 -1.70
CA LEU A 35 1.59 -0.15 -1.47
C LEU A 35 0.61 0.90 -1.99
N PRO A 36 -0.55 0.49 -2.54
CA PRO A 36 -1.57 1.46 -2.91
C PRO A 36 -1.93 2.34 -1.71
N ASN A 37 -2.08 3.63 -1.95
CA ASN A 37 -2.29 4.60 -0.88
C ASN A 37 -3.18 5.75 -1.34
N HIS A 38 -3.79 6.41 -0.37
CA HIS A 38 -4.63 7.57 -0.58
C HIS A 38 -4.53 8.49 0.63
N SER A 39 -4.77 9.77 0.44
CA SER A 39 -4.77 10.73 1.54
C SER A 39 -5.87 10.40 2.55
N SER A 40 -5.51 10.44 3.84
CA SER A 40 -6.46 10.30 4.93
C SER A 40 -7.03 11.66 5.31
N SER A 41 -8.33 11.75 5.49
CA SER A 41 -8.96 13.03 5.80
C SER A 41 -10.13 12.93 6.77
N GLY A 42 -10.36 11.78 7.38
CA GLY A 42 -11.52 11.60 8.24
C GLY A 42 -11.39 10.44 9.19
N SER A 43 -12.51 9.83 9.49
CA SER A 43 -12.57 8.63 10.33
C SER A 43 -11.99 7.42 9.61
N TYR A 44 -11.71 6.36 10.37
CA TYR A 44 -11.23 5.10 9.78
C TYR A 44 -12.22 4.52 8.78
N GLU A 45 -13.52 4.66 9.03
CA GLU A 45 -14.56 4.18 8.11
C GLU A 45 -14.55 4.96 6.80
N GLU A 46 -14.40 6.28 6.85
CA GLU A 46 -14.31 7.11 5.66
C GLU A 46 -13.04 6.79 4.85
N ASP A 47 -11.90 6.62 5.51
CA ASP A 47 -10.65 6.28 4.85
C ASP A 47 -10.73 4.90 4.19
N LYS A 48 -11.34 3.93 4.86
CA LYS A 48 -11.57 2.60 4.31
C LYS A 48 -12.42 2.67 3.05
N THR A 49 -13.51 3.43 3.08
CA THR A 49 -14.39 3.61 1.94
C THR A 49 -13.66 4.26 0.77
N LYS A 50 -12.85 5.28 1.04
CA LYS A 50 -12.05 5.96 0.01
C LYS A 50 -11.00 5.03 -0.60
N LEU A 51 -10.33 4.22 0.23
CA LEU A 51 -9.36 3.24 -0.27
C LEU A 51 -10.01 2.20 -1.17
N ILE A 52 -11.13 1.65 -0.77
CA ILE A 52 -11.88 0.68 -1.59
C ILE A 52 -12.30 1.32 -2.91
N GLY A 53 -12.84 2.54 -2.86
CA GLY A 53 -13.21 3.29 -4.05
C GLY A 53 -12.03 3.55 -4.97
N TYR A 54 -10.89 3.92 -4.41
CA TYR A 54 -9.64 4.11 -5.15
C TYR A 54 -9.20 2.81 -5.84
N MET A 55 -9.22 1.69 -5.12
CA MET A 55 -8.83 0.39 -5.67
C MET A 55 -9.78 -0.05 -6.77
N THR A 56 -11.07 0.19 -6.61
CA THR A 56 -12.06 -0.14 -7.64
C THR A 56 -11.86 0.73 -8.89
N SER A 57 -11.62 2.02 -8.72
CA SER A 57 -11.46 2.97 -9.82
C SER A 57 -10.13 2.78 -10.55
N GLU A 58 -9.03 2.67 -9.82
CA GLU A 58 -7.68 2.67 -10.39
C GLU A 58 -7.14 1.27 -10.69
N PHE A 59 -7.48 0.30 -9.88
CA PHE A 59 -6.99 -1.08 -10.02
C PHE A 59 -8.03 -2.03 -10.59
N LYS A 60 -9.26 -1.55 -10.82
CA LYS A 60 -10.33 -2.32 -11.45
C LYS A 60 -10.75 -3.57 -10.66
N ILE A 61 -10.63 -3.51 -9.35
CA ILE A 61 -11.06 -4.59 -8.46
C ILE A 61 -12.46 -4.26 -7.94
N PRO A 62 -13.47 -5.13 -8.15
CA PRO A 62 -14.82 -4.87 -7.64
C PRO A 62 -14.86 -4.68 -6.14
N SER A 63 -15.64 -3.72 -5.65
CA SER A 63 -15.69 -3.39 -4.22
C SER A 63 -16.21 -4.52 -3.34
N ASP A 64 -17.04 -5.40 -3.89
CA ASP A 64 -17.65 -6.49 -3.14
C ASP A 64 -16.73 -7.68 -2.88
N VAL A 65 -15.55 -7.73 -3.52
CA VAL A 65 -14.59 -8.81 -3.30
C VAL A 65 -13.52 -8.46 -2.27
N PHE A 66 -13.55 -7.24 -1.73
CA PHE A 66 -12.61 -6.81 -0.70
C PHE A 66 -13.07 -7.21 0.70
N ASP A 67 -12.20 -7.88 1.43
CA ASP A 67 -12.35 -8.05 2.88
C ASP A 67 -11.23 -7.22 3.53
N VAL A 68 -11.58 -6.05 4.06
CA VAL A 68 -10.61 -5.05 4.55
C VAL A 68 -10.74 -4.87 6.04
N LYS A 69 -9.62 -4.93 6.75
CA LYS A 69 -9.58 -4.60 8.17
C LYS A 69 -8.48 -3.59 8.46
N PHE A 70 -8.73 -2.73 9.43
CA PHE A 70 -7.73 -1.81 9.96
C PHE A 70 -6.71 -2.57 10.80
N VAL A 71 -5.43 -2.28 10.60
CA VAL A 71 -4.35 -3.02 11.24
C VAL A 71 -3.63 -2.16 12.27
N GLY A 72 -3.25 -0.93 11.91
CA GLY A 72 -2.51 -0.09 12.82
C GLY A 72 -2.13 1.25 12.24
N THR A 73 -1.47 2.04 13.05
CA THR A 73 -0.98 3.37 12.66
C THR A 73 0.51 3.48 12.96
N SER A 74 1.19 4.33 12.21
CA SER A 74 2.56 4.71 12.47
C SER A 74 2.73 6.19 12.16
N THR A 75 3.53 6.88 12.96
CA THR A 75 3.83 8.30 12.77
C THR A 75 5.33 8.46 12.61
N ASN A 76 5.72 9.22 11.59
CA ASN A 76 7.13 9.46 11.30
C ASN A 76 7.35 10.93 10.98
N THR A 77 8.37 11.51 11.59
CA THR A 77 8.79 12.89 11.31
C THR A 77 10.13 12.86 10.59
N LYS A 78 10.16 13.45 9.41
CA LYS A 78 11.36 13.51 8.56
C LYS A 78 11.65 14.92 8.12
N TRP A 79 12.92 15.24 7.98
CA TRP A 79 13.34 16.47 7.35
C TRP A 79 13.09 16.40 5.85
N SER A 80 12.38 17.40 5.32
CA SER A 80 12.18 17.53 3.88
C SER A 80 13.16 18.54 3.31
N THR A 81 14.15 18.07 2.54
CA THR A 81 15.12 18.95 1.90
C THR A 81 14.48 19.84 0.82
N GLU A 82 13.42 19.32 0.19
CA GLU A 82 12.67 20.06 -0.84
C GLU A 82 11.98 21.28 -0.26
N HIS A 83 11.41 21.15 0.93
CA HIS A 83 10.64 22.20 1.58
C HIS A 83 11.40 22.88 2.72
N GLN A 84 12.61 22.40 3.05
CA GLN A 84 13.45 22.89 4.13
C GLN A 84 12.70 22.98 5.47
N GLU A 85 11.94 21.95 5.78
CA GLU A 85 11.14 21.85 7.01
C GLU A 85 10.98 20.42 7.45
N GLU A 86 10.65 20.23 8.71
CA GLU A 86 10.26 18.92 9.21
C GLU A 86 8.82 18.61 8.79
N ARG A 87 8.59 17.39 8.31
CA ARG A 87 7.26 16.91 7.96
C ARG A 87 6.92 15.68 8.77
N THR A 88 5.73 15.69 9.35
CA THR A 88 5.19 14.55 10.08
C THR A 88 4.19 13.84 9.19
N CYS A 89 4.39 12.54 9.02
CA CYS A 89 3.50 11.67 8.25
C CYS A 89 2.84 10.67 9.20
N ASP A 90 1.51 10.67 9.20
CA ASP A 90 0.73 9.65 9.89
C ASP A 90 0.29 8.62 8.86
N TYR A 91 0.58 7.36 9.12
CA TYR A 91 0.21 6.27 8.24
C TYR A 91 -0.84 5.40 8.92
N ARG A 92 -1.89 5.07 8.17
CA ARG A 92 -2.92 4.11 8.58
C ARG A 92 -2.84 2.92 7.65
N LEU A 93 -2.61 1.74 8.21
CA LEU A 93 -2.47 0.53 7.42
C LEU A 93 -3.73 -0.32 7.51
N TYR A 94 -4.23 -0.70 6.34
CA TYR A 94 -5.35 -1.61 6.17
C TYR A 94 -4.85 -2.87 5.47
N LEU A 95 -5.34 -4.01 5.90
CA LEU A 95 -5.02 -5.29 5.27
C LEU A 95 -6.26 -5.78 4.53
N ALA A 96 -6.08 -6.16 3.27
CA ALA A 96 -7.18 -6.61 2.43
C ALA A 96 -6.89 -7.98 1.83
N SER A 97 -7.89 -8.85 1.84
CA SER A 97 -7.90 -10.10 1.09
C SER A 97 -8.89 -9.98 -0.05
N VAL A 98 -8.48 -10.36 -1.25
CA VAL A 98 -9.31 -10.31 -2.45
C VAL A 98 -9.38 -11.72 -3.05
N THR A 99 -10.59 -12.23 -3.16
CA THR A 99 -10.80 -13.63 -3.61
C THR A 99 -10.91 -13.79 -5.12
N HIS A 100 -11.27 -12.73 -5.84
CA HIS A 100 -11.50 -12.79 -7.29
C HIS A 100 -10.56 -11.81 -8.00
N LEU A 101 -9.32 -12.25 -8.23
CA LEU A 101 -8.34 -11.48 -8.99
C LEU A 101 -8.30 -11.96 -10.44
N PRO A 102 -8.05 -11.06 -11.41
CA PRO A 102 -7.80 -11.47 -12.80
C PRO A 102 -6.62 -12.43 -12.88
N GLU A 103 -6.70 -13.42 -13.77
CA GLU A 103 -5.60 -14.37 -13.94
C GLU A 103 -4.30 -13.70 -14.37
N SER A 104 -4.39 -12.61 -15.13
CA SER A 104 -3.21 -11.84 -15.55
C SER A 104 -2.42 -11.28 -14.38
N TRP A 105 -3.02 -11.15 -13.22
CA TRP A 105 -2.34 -10.70 -12.00
C TRP A 105 -1.63 -11.83 -11.27
N ARG A 106 -1.96 -13.08 -11.58
CA ARG A 106 -1.38 -14.26 -10.92
C ARG A 106 -0.09 -14.66 -11.63
N THR A 107 0.93 -13.83 -11.45
CA THR A 107 2.24 -14.01 -12.05
C THR A 107 3.32 -13.68 -11.04
N ASP A 108 4.50 -14.27 -11.21
CA ASP A 108 5.65 -13.94 -10.37
C ASP A 108 6.40 -12.71 -10.85
N GLY A 109 6.04 -12.18 -12.01
CA GLY A 109 6.64 -10.99 -12.58
C GLY A 109 5.74 -9.77 -12.46
N GLU A 110 6.03 -8.78 -13.28
CA GLU A 110 5.24 -7.57 -13.36
C GLU A 110 4.00 -7.79 -14.22
N PHE A 111 2.95 -7.06 -13.88
CA PHE A 111 1.73 -7.02 -14.68
C PHE A 111 1.23 -5.59 -14.75
N GLN A 112 0.36 -5.31 -15.71
CA GLN A 112 -0.12 -3.95 -15.94
C GLN A 112 -1.60 -3.82 -15.63
N VAL A 113 -1.96 -2.76 -14.89
CA VAL A 113 -3.34 -2.42 -14.59
C VAL A 113 -3.57 -1.00 -15.06
N GLY A 114 -4.24 -0.84 -16.20
CA GLY A 114 -4.34 0.46 -16.84
C GLY A 114 -2.97 1.01 -17.21
N SER A 115 -2.60 2.16 -16.66
CA SER A 115 -1.29 2.78 -16.87
C SER A 115 -0.28 2.41 -15.78
N LYS A 116 -0.66 1.59 -14.81
CA LYS A 116 0.19 1.25 -13.66
C LYS A 116 0.94 -0.06 -13.87
N ARG A 117 2.25 -0.02 -13.60
CA ARG A 117 3.06 -1.25 -13.48
C ARG A 117 2.88 -1.78 -12.06
N CYS A 118 2.53 -3.03 -11.94
CA CYS A 118 2.28 -3.68 -10.65
C CYS A 118 3.11 -4.96 -10.51
N ARG A 119 3.34 -5.36 -9.27
CA ARG A 119 3.94 -6.67 -8.97
C ARG A 119 3.57 -7.07 -7.54
N TRP A 120 3.65 -8.36 -7.31
CA TRP A 120 3.50 -8.91 -5.95
C TRP A 120 4.86 -8.94 -5.28
N MET A 121 4.91 -8.48 -4.03
CA MET A 121 6.14 -8.47 -3.23
C MET A 121 5.86 -9.04 -1.85
N THR A 122 6.79 -9.86 -1.36
CA THR A 122 6.80 -10.25 0.05
C THR A 122 7.37 -9.11 0.89
N VAL A 123 7.17 -9.19 2.21
CA VAL A 123 7.81 -8.22 3.12
C VAL A 123 9.34 -8.31 3.00
N ASP A 124 9.88 -9.52 2.86
CA ASP A 124 11.31 -9.71 2.68
C ASP A 124 11.83 -9.08 1.40
N ASP A 125 11.06 -9.16 0.31
CA ASP A 125 11.41 -8.48 -0.95
C ASP A 125 11.45 -6.97 -0.77
N MET A 126 10.51 -6.42 0.00
CA MET A 126 10.46 -4.99 0.28
C MET A 126 11.66 -4.54 1.10
N ILE A 127 12.03 -5.31 2.12
CA ILE A 127 13.19 -5.02 2.96
C ILE A 127 14.49 -5.12 2.17
N ALA A 128 14.58 -6.10 1.27
CA ALA A 128 15.76 -6.31 0.43
C ALA A 128 15.94 -5.22 -0.62
N ASN A 129 14.89 -4.45 -0.93
CA ASN A 129 14.97 -3.33 -1.87
C ASN A 129 15.45 -2.09 -1.11
N PRO A 130 16.68 -1.58 -1.36
CA PRO A 130 17.20 -0.46 -0.58
C PRO A 130 16.35 0.79 -0.64
N LYS A 131 15.73 1.05 -1.79
CA LYS A 131 14.93 2.26 -1.98
C LYS A 131 13.60 2.19 -1.24
N ILE A 132 12.93 1.04 -1.28
CA ILE A 132 11.70 0.83 -0.52
C ILE A 132 11.97 0.93 0.98
N ASN A 133 13.03 0.28 1.44
CA ASN A 133 13.41 0.30 2.85
C ASN A 133 13.77 1.70 3.33
N ASP A 134 14.42 2.50 2.48
CA ASP A 134 14.79 3.88 2.81
C ASP A 134 13.55 4.80 2.91
N ILE A 135 12.63 4.70 1.96
CA ILE A 135 11.47 5.60 1.87
C ILE A 135 10.33 5.14 2.78
N ASN A 136 10.04 3.84 2.83
CA ASN A 136 8.87 3.26 3.48
C ASN A 136 9.19 2.35 4.65
N HIS A 137 10.34 2.54 5.28
CA HIS A 137 10.81 1.73 6.40
C HIS A 137 9.74 1.49 7.47
N ASP A 138 9.07 2.54 7.92
CA ASP A 138 8.07 2.45 9.00
C ASP A 138 6.84 1.66 8.58
N VAL A 139 6.39 1.86 7.34
CA VAL A 139 5.23 1.15 6.80
C VAL A 139 5.53 -0.35 6.68
N ILE A 140 6.70 -0.70 6.19
CA ILE A 140 7.10 -2.11 6.03
C ILE A 140 7.20 -2.80 7.38
N HIS A 141 7.79 -2.16 8.38
CA HIS A 141 7.88 -2.72 9.72
C HIS A 141 6.51 -2.88 10.37
N MET A 142 5.61 -1.94 10.17
CA MET A 142 4.24 -2.03 10.64
C MET A 142 3.53 -3.22 10.01
N LEU A 143 3.70 -3.42 8.69
CA LEU A 143 3.14 -4.57 7.99
C LEU A 143 3.70 -5.88 8.52
N LYS A 144 5.02 -5.96 8.70
CA LYS A 144 5.69 -7.14 9.23
C LYS A 144 5.18 -7.52 10.62
N ASP A 145 4.98 -6.53 11.48
CA ASP A 145 4.52 -6.76 12.85
C ASP A 145 3.05 -7.16 12.91
N SER A 146 2.30 -6.95 11.83
CA SER A 146 0.86 -7.19 11.75
C SER A 146 0.49 -8.55 11.13
N ILE A 147 1.47 -9.27 10.59
CA ILE A 147 1.23 -10.55 9.93
C ILE A 147 1.86 -11.74 10.67
#